data_3e1e4f7f8e7fa8f72f3dadaf63b6467f
#
_entry.id   3e1e4f7f8e7fa8f72f3dadaf63b6467f
#
_cell.length_a   1.000
_cell.length_b   1.000
_cell.length_c   1.000
_cell.angle_alpha   90.00
_cell.angle_beta   90.00
_cell.angle_gamma   90.00
#
_symmetry.space_group_name_H-M   'P 1'
#
loop_
_entity.id
_entity.type
_entity.pdbx_description
1 polymer ?
#
loop_
_entity_poly.entity_id
_entity_poly.type
_entity_poly.pdbx_seq_one_letter_code
_entity_poly.pdbx_strand_id
1 'polypeptide(L)'
;MEPRISLVTLGVTDVARAKAFYEQLGWRGQEVEQTVFLQAGGMALVLWGRDKLAVDLGLEHGSPPGFTGVALAHNVRSQPEVDEIIAAAQGAGATITRSPSTTFYGGYAGVFVDLDSHAWEIAHNPGFPLAEDGSLTIPDFGSVQTAKRTP
;
A
#
# COMPACT_ATOMS: atom_id res chain seq x y z
N MET A 1 7.77 -18.28 -13.83
CA MET A 1 7.98 -17.03 -13.06
C MET A 1 7.95 -17.39 -11.59
N GLU A 2 8.95 -16.99 -10.82
CA GLU A 2 8.92 -17.17 -9.37
C GLU A 2 7.82 -16.29 -8.74
N PRO A 3 7.09 -16.79 -7.72
CA PRO A 3 5.96 -16.07 -7.14
C PRO A 3 6.44 -14.96 -6.16
N ARG A 4 7.07 -13.92 -6.69
CA ARG A 4 7.54 -12.75 -5.92
C ARG A 4 7.40 -11.46 -6.72
N ILE A 5 7.20 -10.37 -6.00
CA ILE A 5 7.24 -9.02 -6.54
C ILE A 5 8.54 -8.37 -6.07
N SER A 6 9.33 -7.82 -6.99
CA SER A 6 10.62 -7.19 -6.66
C SER A 6 10.44 -5.71 -6.32
N LEU A 7 9.59 -5.02 -7.07
CA LEU A 7 9.26 -3.62 -6.80
C LEU A 7 7.88 -3.25 -7.35
N VAL A 8 7.30 -2.20 -6.78
CA VAL A 8 6.11 -1.52 -7.29
C VAL A 8 6.49 -0.08 -7.61
N THR A 9 6.26 0.36 -8.84
CA THR A 9 6.51 1.75 -9.24
C THR A 9 5.20 2.53 -9.25
N LEU A 10 5.16 3.62 -8.51
CA LEU A 10 4.06 4.58 -8.47
C LEU A 10 4.38 5.76 -9.39
N GLY A 11 3.53 5.98 -10.40
CA GLY A 11 3.59 7.17 -11.23
C GLY A 11 3.08 8.38 -10.45
N VAL A 12 3.93 9.40 -10.29
CA VAL A 12 3.63 10.62 -9.51
C VAL A 12 3.78 11.86 -10.37
N THR A 13 3.04 12.91 -10.05
CA THR A 13 3.13 14.19 -10.80
C THR A 13 4.36 14.99 -10.42
N ASP A 14 4.77 14.92 -9.14
CA ASP A 14 5.95 15.61 -8.60
C ASP A 14 6.70 14.66 -7.67
N VAL A 15 7.86 14.19 -8.11
CA VAL A 15 8.68 13.20 -7.39
C VAL A 15 9.16 13.76 -6.03
N ALA A 16 9.56 15.02 -5.97
CA ALA A 16 10.04 15.64 -4.73
C ALA A 16 8.91 15.77 -3.69
N ARG A 17 7.71 16.15 -4.13
CA ARG A 17 6.52 16.24 -3.29
C ARG A 17 6.10 14.85 -2.78
N ALA A 18 6.07 13.87 -3.65
CA ALA A 18 5.75 12.48 -3.26
C ALA A 18 6.77 11.92 -2.27
N LYS A 19 8.07 12.15 -2.51
CA LYS A 19 9.13 11.76 -1.58
C LYS A 19 8.90 12.37 -0.19
N ALA A 20 8.67 13.68 -0.11
CA ALA A 20 8.42 14.37 1.15
C ALA A 20 7.19 13.81 1.88
N PHE A 21 6.12 13.46 1.16
CA PHE A 21 4.94 12.81 1.72
C PHE A 21 5.29 11.49 2.40
N TYR A 22 5.95 10.57 1.69
CA TYR A 22 6.31 9.26 2.26
C TYR A 22 7.34 9.38 3.40
N GLU A 23 8.26 10.36 3.33
CA GLU A 23 9.21 10.62 4.42
C GLU A 23 8.51 11.09 5.70
N GLN A 24 7.42 11.85 5.61
CA GLN A 24 6.58 12.22 6.76
C GLN A 24 5.88 11.00 7.39
N LEU A 25 5.67 9.93 6.64
CA LEU A 25 5.15 8.66 7.14
C LEU A 25 6.23 7.70 7.65
N GLY A 26 7.49 8.15 7.71
CA GLY A 26 8.61 7.37 8.23
C GLY A 26 9.38 6.56 7.19
N TRP A 27 9.03 6.67 5.90
CA TRP A 27 9.80 6.04 4.83
C TRP A 27 11.13 6.77 4.62
N ARG A 28 12.12 6.06 4.08
CA ARG A 28 13.42 6.65 3.71
C ARG A 28 13.68 6.40 2.24
N GLY A 29 13.77 7.48 1.47
CA GLY A 29 13.97 7.44 0.04
C GLY A 29 15.41 7.79 -0.38
N GLN A 30 15.94 7.00 -1.31
CA GLN A 30 17.17 7.32 -2.03
C GLN A 30 16.78 7.81 -3.43
N GLU A 31 17.31 8.96 -3.83
CA GLU A 31 17.05 9.54 -5.14
C GLU A 31 18.21 9.28 -6.09
N VAL A 32 17.89 8.77 -7.27
CA VAL A 32 18.83 8.54 -8.37
C VAL A 32 18.15 9.00 -9.66
N GLU A 33 18.72 9.97 -10.36
CA GLU A 33 18.22 10.44 -11.66
C GLU A 33 16.70 10.72 -11.70
N GLN A 34 16.20 11.47 -10.72
CA GLN A 34 14.78 11.83 -10.58
C GLN A 34 13.85 10.64 -10.28
N THR A 35 14.40 9.55 -9.82
CA THR A 35 13.66 8.37 -9.35
C THR A 35 13.97 8.19 -7.87
N VAL A 36 12.95 7.91 -7.06
CA VAL A 36 13.11 7.67 -5.62
C VAL A 36 12.82 6.19 -5.32
N PHE A 37 13.75 5.55 -4.66
CA PHE A 37 13.65 4.16 -4.20
C PHE A 37 13.43 4.12 -2.70
N LEU A 38 12.36 3.48 -2.27
CA LEU A 38 11.96 3.29 -0.87
C LEU A 38 12.05 1.80 -0.54
N GLN A 39 12.87 1.43 0.45
CA GLN A 39 12.93 0.02 0.88
C GLN A 39 11.62 -0.38 1.56
N ALA A 40 10.98 -1.44 1.09
CA ALA A 40 9.71 -1.97 1.58
C ALA A 40 9.86 -3.46 1.92
N GLY A 41 10.47 -3.76 3.08
CA GLY A 41 10.81 -5.14 3.43
C GLY A 41 11.75 -5.77 2.39
N GLY A 42 11.37 -6.89 1.82
CA GLY A 42 12.13 -7.59 0.77
C GLY A 42 11.92 -7.07 -0.65
N MET A 43 11.18 -5.97 -0.81
CA MET A 43 10.89 -5.35 -2.10
C MET A 43 11.14 -3.84 -2.06
N ALA A 44 10.95 -3.15 -3.16
CA ALA A 44 11.03 -1.69 -3.20
C ALA A 44 9.69 -1.06 -3.63
N LEU A 45 9.37 0.07 -3.05
CA LEU A 45 8.41 1.01 -3.58
C LEU A 45 9.19 2.11 -4.30
N VAL A 46 8.82 2.41 -5.54
CA VAL A 46 9.55 3.35 -6.39
C VAL A 46 8.63 4.51 -6.77
N LEU A 47 9.12 5.73 -6.67
CA LEU A 47 8.41 6.94 -7.12
C LEU A 47 9.07 7.44 -8.39
N TRP A 48 8.31 7.58 -9.46
CA TRP A 48 8.79 8.07 -10.74
C TRP A 48 7.76 8.97 -11.43
N GLY A 49 8.24 9.90 -12.23
CA GLY A 49 7.34 10.79 -12.97
C GLY A 49 6.36 10.00 -13.83
N ARG A 50 5.04 10.26 -13.64
CA ARG A 50 3.95 9.50 -14.25
C ARG A 50 4.04 9.41 -15.76
N ASP A 51 4.35 10.53 -16.44
CA ASP A 51 4.44 10.57 -17.87
C ASP A 51 5.65 9.78 -18.39
N LYS A 52 6.77 9.84 -17.67
CA LYS A 52 7.97 9.05 -17.96
C LYS A 52 7.71 7.56 -17.81
N LEU A 53 7.00 7.18 -16.73
CA LEU A 53 6.62 5.79 -16.50
C LEU A 53 5.69 5.28 -17.60
N ALA A 54 4.70 6.06 -18.02
CA ALA A 54 3.80 5.68 -19.10
C ALA A 54 4.56 5.42 -20.42
N VAL A 55 5.47 6.33 -20.79
CA VAL A 55 6.31 6.18 -21.97
C VAL A 55 7.17 4.94 -21.91
N ASP A 56 7.81 4.71 -20.76
CA ASP A 56 8.69 3.55 -20.54
C ASP A 56 7.93 2.22 -20.67
N LEU A 57 6.68 2.20 -20.22
CA LEU A 57 5.80 1.04 -20.33
C LEU A 57 5.14 0.88 -21.73
N GLY A 58 5.37 1.81 -22.66
CA GLY A 58 4.72 1.81 -23.96
C GLY A 58 3.22 2.12 -23.92
N LEU A 59 2.77 2.84 -22.88
CA LEU A 59 1.37 3.23 -22.68
C LEU A 59 1.14 4.67 -23.12
N GLU A 60 -0.09 4.96 -23.56
CA GLU A 60 -0.48 6.33 -23.90
C GLU A 60 -0.53 7.24 -22.67
N HIS A 61 -0.17 8.52 -22.86
CA HIS A 61 -0.31 9.55 -21.85
C HIS A 61 -1.79 9.76 -21.51
N GLY A 62 -2.10 9.66 -20.26
CA GLY A 62 -3.43 9.93 -19.71
C GLY A 62 -3.91 8.79 -18.84
N SER A 63 -3.99 9.06 -17.54
CA SER A 63 -4.71 8.16 -16.66
C SER A 63 -6.18 8.44 -16.77
N PRO A 64 -7.02 7.41 -16.92
CA PRO A 64 -8.42 7.59 -16.67
C PRO A 64 -8.60 8.10 -15.22
N PRO A 65 -9.51 9.06 -14.98
CA PRO A 65 -9.85 9.44 -13.62
C PRO A 65 -10.48 8.25 -12.90
N GLY A 66 -10.07 8.01 -11.66
CA GLY A 66 -10.67 6.99 -10.81
C GLY A 66 -9.74 5.85 -10.40
N PHE A 67 -10.35 4.79 -9.90
CA PHE A 67 -9.63 3.62 -9.38
C PHE A 67 -8.96 2.82 -10.51
N THR A 68 -7.65 2.59 -10.37
CA THR A 68 -6.82 1.91 -11.38
C THR A 68 -6.77 0.38 -11.23
N GLY A 69 -7.50 -0.19 -10.25
CA GLY A 69 -7.50 -1.63 -9.98
C GLY A 69 -6.41 -2.12 -9.05
N VAL A 70 -5.64 -1.22 -8.43
CA VAL A 70 -4.57 -1.55 -7.48
C VAL A 70 -4.81 -0.86 -6.15
N ALA A 71 -4.68 -1.60 -5.05
CA ALA A 71 -4.57 -1.07 -3.71
C ALA A 71 -3.30 -1.64 -3.06
N LEU A 72 -2.59 -0.79 -2.35
CA LEU A 72 -1.48 -1.21 -1.49
C LEU A 72 -2.02 -1.42 -0.08
N ALA A 73 -1.53 -2.43 0.63
CA ALA A 73 -1.92 -2.67 2.00
C ALA A 73 -0.71 -2.65 2.92
N HIS A 74 -0.88 -2.04 4.08
CA HIS A 74 0.08 -2.08 5.17
C HIS A 74 -0.62 -2.64 6.42
N ASN A 75 -0.23 -3.85 6.80
CA ASN A 75 -0.78 -4.49 7.98
C ASN A 75 0.02 -4.08 9.22
N VAL A 76 -0.71 -3.88 10.31
CA VAL A 76 -0.17 -3.49 11.62
C VAL A 76 -0.65 -4.45 12.70
N ARG A 77 -0.07 -4.34 13.91
CA ARG A 77 -0.29 -5.29 14.99
C ARG A 77 -1.46 -4.96 15.90
N SER A 78 -1.99 -3.72 15.81
CA SER A 78 -3.07 -3.26 16.68
C SER A 78 -3.97 -2.24 16.00
N GLN A 79 -5.18 -2.08 16.53
CA GLN A 79 -6.12 -1.04 16.08
C GLN A 79 -5.60 0.39 16.32
N PRO A 80 -4.97 0.72 17.46
CA PRO A 80 -4.36 2.04 17.64
C PRO A 80 -3.32 2.40 16.58
N GLU A 81 -2.52 1.45 16.11
CA GLU A 81 -1.56 1.70 15.02
C GLU A 81 -2.26 2.05 13.72
N VAL A 82 -3.44 1.48 13.42
CA VAL A 82 -4.25 1.88 12.26
C VAL A 82 -4.64 3.35 12.39
N ASP A 83 -5.19 3.75 13.53
CA ASP A 83 -5.64 5.13 13.78
C ASP A 83 -4.47 6.12 13.68
N GLU A 84 -3.32 5.77 14.25
CA GLU A 84 -2.11 6.60 14.22
C GLU A 84 -1.61 6.84 12.79
N ILE A 85 -1.53 5.79 11.97
CA ILE A 85 -1.05 5.90 10.59
C ILE A 85 -2.05 6.68 9.73
N ILE A 86 -3.34 6.43 9.88
CA ILE A 86 -4.39 7.19 9.14
C ILE A 86 -4.33 8.69 9.50
N ALA A 87 -4.18 9.01 10.79
CA ALA A 87 -4.02 10.41 11.23
C ALA A 87 -2.75 11.04 10.68
N ALA A 88 -1.62 10.32 10.69
CA ALA A 88 -0.36 10.79 10.13
C ALA A 88 -0.45 11.03 8.62
N ALA A 89 -1.08 10.13 7.88
CA ALA A 89 -1.32 10.27 6.45
C ALA A 89 -2.16 11.51 6.14
N GLN A 90 -3.24 11.73 6.89
CA GLN A 90 -4.08 12.92 6.77
C GLN A 90 -3.27 14.21 7.04
N GLY A 91 -2.46 14.20 8.09
CA GLY A 91 -1.57 15.32 8.42
C GLY A 91 -0.51 15.59 7.35
N ALA A 92 -0.09 14.58 6.60
CA ALA A 92 0.83 14.68 5.48
C ALA A 92 0.15 15.09 4.15
N GLY A 93 -1.18 15.25 4.14
CA GLY A 93 -1.95 15.73 2.99
C GLY A 93 -2.73 14.66 2.24
N ALA A 94 -2.75 13.42 2.72
CA ALA A 94 -3.58 12.35 2.15
C ALA A 94 -5.07 12.62 2.34
N THR A 95 -5.89 12.10 1.45
CA THR A 95 -7.33 12.10 1.58
C THR A 95 -7.80 10.78 2.19
N ILE A 96 -8.55 10.85 3.30
CA ILE A 96 -9.13 9.65 3.92
C ILE A 96 -10.42 9.30 3.18
N THR A 97 -10.42 8.17 2.47
CA THR A 97 -11.57 7.69 1.70
C THR A 97 -12.46 6.75 2.50
N ARG A 98 -11.89 6.11 3.53
CA ARG A 98 -12.65 5.31 4.50
C ARG A 98 -12.01 5.46 5.88
N SER A 99 -12.76 6.02 6.82
CA SER A 99 -12.32 6.11 8.22
C SER A 99 -12.09 4.73 8.82
N PRO A 100 -11.13 4.57 9.75
CA PRO A 100 -10.92 3.31 10.45
C PRO A 100 -12.19 2.78 11.09
N SER A 101 -12.48 1.52 10.84
CA SER A 101 -13.66 0.83 11.40
C SER A 101 -13.47 -0.68 11.40
N THR A 102 -14.30 -1.38 12.16
CA THR A 102 -14.34 -2.84 12.17
C THR A 102 -14.71 -3.38 10.79
N THR A 103 -13.99 -4.40 10.34
CA THR A 103 -14.22 -5.07 9.06
C THR A 103 -15.11 -6.30 9.23
N PHE A 104 -15.69 -6.78 8.12
CA PHE A 104 -16.54 -7.99 8.11
C PHE A 104 -15.78 -9.27 8.49
N TYR A 105 -14.46 -9.28 8.37
CA TYR A 105 -13.60 -10.42 8.74
C TYR A 105 -13.07 -10.36 10.18
N GLY A 106 -13.59 -9.45 11.01
CA GLY A 106 -13.19 -9.30 12.42
C GLY A 106 -11.91 -8.50 12.64
N GLY A 107 -11.42 -7.81 11.60
CA GLY A 107 -10.29 -6.89 11.69
C GLY A 107 -10.73 -5.45 11.92
N TYR A 108 -9.78 -4.53 11.73
CA TYR A 108 -9.98 -3.09 11.82
C TYR A 108 -9.13 -2.40 10.75
N ALA A 109 -9.72 -1.58 9.91
CA ALA A 109 -9.01 -0.98 8.78
C ALA A 109 -9.54 0.40 8.40
N GLY A 110 -8.65 1.24 7.89
CA GLY A 110 -8.94 2.50 7.23
C GLY A 110 -8.26 2.59 5.88
N VAL A 111 -8.71 3.52 5.04
CA VAL A 111 -8.15 3.73 3.70
C VAL A 111 -7.86 5.21 3.49
N PHE A 112 -6.68 5.49 2.95
CA PHE A 112 -6.35 6.79 2.41
C PHE A 112 -5.88 6.67 0.96
N VAL A 113 -5.95 7.76 0.23
CA VAL A 113 -5.24 7.93 -1.03
C VAL A 113 -4.12 8.94 -0.85
N ASP A 114 -2.97 8.65 -1.43
CA ASP A 114 -1.82 9.55 -1.39
C ASP A 114 -2.05 10.81 -2.26
N LEU A 115 -1.03 11.66 -2.39
CA LEU A 115 -1.12 12.91 -3.14
C LEU A 115 -1.35 12.71 -4.66
N ASP A 116 -1.15 11.48 -5.15
CA ASP A 116 -1.32 11.10 -6.56
C ASP A 116 -2.42 10.05 -6.76
N SER A 117 -3.32 9.92 -5.76
CA SER A 117 -4.49 9.03 -5.79
C SER A 117 -4.19 7.53 -5.74
N HIS A 118 -3.03 7.14 -5.24
CA HIS A 118 -2.76 5.73 -4.96
C HIS A 118 -3.44 5.32 -3.65
N ALA A 119 -4.21 4.25 -3.70
CA ALA A 119 -4.97 3.76 -2.55
C ALA A 119 -4.09 2.92 -1.61
N TRP A 120 -4.15 3.23 -0.32
CA TRP A 120 -3.51 2.50 0.75
C TRP A 120 -4.54 2.05 1.79
N GLU A 121 -4.63 0.75 2.04
CA GLU A 121 -5.35 0.20 3.18
C GLU A 121 -4.38 -0.02 4.35
N ILE A 122 -4.71 0.53 5.50
CA ILE A 122 -4.01 0.27 6.76
C ILE A 122 -4.90 -0.64 7.58
N ALA A 123 -4.41 -1.83 7.93
CA ALA A 123 -5.26 -2.87 8.51
C ALA A 123 -4.58 -3.59 9.68
N HIS A 124 -5.35 -3.80 10.74
CA HIS A 124 -5.10 -4.82 11.75
C HIS A 124 -6.01 -6.01 11.46
N ASN A 125 -5.43 -7.15 11.10
CA ASN A 125 -6.18 -8.38 10.85
C ASN A 125 -5.68 -9.50 11.79
N PRO A 126 -6.47 -9.88 12.79
CA PRO A 126 -6.09 -10.97 13.71
C PRO A 126 -5.84 -12.31 13.01
N GLY A 127 -6.46 -12.53 11.83
CA GLY A 127 -6.25 -13.72 11.01
C GLY A 127 -4.93 -13.73 10.21
N PHE A 128 -4.23 -12.58 10.18
CA PHE A 128 -2.96 -12.43 9.47
C PHE A 128 -1.86 -11.95 10.43
N PRO A 129 -1.35 -12.83 11.31
CA PRO A 129 -0.32 -12.45 12.25
C PRO A 129 0.97 -12.08 11.52
N LEU A 130 1.57 -10.98 11.94
CA LEU A 130 2.86 -10.53 11.42
C LEU A 130 4.00 -11.17 12.21
N ALA A 131 5.06 -11.57 11.53
CA ALA A 131 6.32 -11.96 12.15
C ALA A 131 6.97 -10.74 12.84
N GLU A 132 8.02 -10.99 13.62
CA GLU A 132 8.74 -9.94 14.36
C GLU A 132 9.29 -8.85 13.43
N ASP A 133 9.75 -9.24 12.25
CA ASP A 133 10.25 -8.34 11.20
C ASP A 133 9.14 -7.65 10.39
N GLY A 134 7.86 -7.91 10.69
CA GLY A 134 6.70 -7.35 9.98
C GLY A 134 6.28 -8.12 8.74
N SER A 135 6.97 -9.20 8.39
CA SER A 135 6.59 -10.02 7.22
C SER A 135 5.29 -10.79 7.47
N LEU A 136 4.56 -11.04 6.40
CA LEU A 136 3.29 -11.76 6.39
C LEU A 136 3.47 -13.13 5.77
N THR A 137 2.95 -14.16 6.45
CA THR A 137 2.71 -15.48 5.86
C THR A 137 1.21 -15.71 5.79
N ILE A 138 0.70 -15.96 4.59
CA ILE A 138 -0.72 -16.21 4.38
C ILE A 138 -1.08 -17.55 5.05
N PRO A 139 -2.11 -17.56 5.93
CA PRO A 139 -2.58 -18.80 6.57
C PRO A 139 -3.09 -19.80 5.54
N ASP A 140 -3.08 -21.07 5.90
CA ASP A 140 -3.76 -22.11 5.11
C ASP A 140 -5.27 -22.03 5.31
N PHE A 141 -6.01 -21.70 4.26
CA PHE A 141 -7.47 -21.67 4.25
C PHE A 141 -8.09 -23.00 3.76
N GLY A 142 -7.27 -23.97 3.37
CA GLY A 142 -7.74 -25.23 2.75
C GLY A 142 -8.58 -26.11 3.66
N SER A 143 -8.29 -26.12 4.97
CA SER A 143 -9.01 -26.93 5.97
C SER A 143 -10.43 -26.40 6.31
N VAL A 144 -10.77 -25.17 5.95
CA VAL A 144 -12.08 -24.57 6.24
C VAL A 144 -13.12 -24.88 5.15
N GLN A 145 -12.68 -25.20 3.93
CA GLN A 145 -13.60 -25.46 2.80
C GLN A 145 -14.16 -26.88 2.80
N THR A 146 -13.51 -27.84 3.42
CA THR A 146 -13.96 -29.22 3.47
C THR A 146 -15.08 -29.49 4.49
N ALA A 147 -15.29 -28.60 5.46
CA ALA A 147 -16.33 -28.77 6.49
C ALA A 147 -17.74 -28.31 6.06
N LYS A 148 -17.92 -27.73 4.87
CA LYS A 148 -19.21 -27.24 4.37
C LYS A 148 -19.80 -28.02 3.20
N ARG A 149 -19.28 -29.20 2.89
CA ARG A 149 -19.88 -30.13 1.90
C ARG A 149 -20.18 -31.47 2.54
N THR A 150 -21.24 -31.49 3.31
CA THR A 150 -21.97 -32.73 3.57
C THR A 150 -23.40 -32.53 3.12
N PRO A 151 -23.96 -33.45 2.33
CA PRO A 151 -25.27 -33.33 1.71
C PRO A 151 -26.42 -33.35 2.72
#